data_d269339dcd133b962d46720934cab584
#
_entry.id   d269339dcd133b962d46720934cab584
#
_cell.length_a   1.000
_cell.length_b   1.000
_cell.length_c   1.000
_cell.angle_alpha   90.00
_cell.angle_beta   90.00
_cell.angle_gamma   90.00
#
_symmetry.space_group_name_H-M   'P 1'
#
loop_
_entity.id
_entity.type
_entity.pdbx_description
1 polymer ?
#
loop_
_entity_poly.entity_id
_entity_poly.type
_entity_poly.pdbx_seq_one_letter_code
_entity_poly.pdbx_strand_id
1 'polypeptide(L)'
;YNMKKIFAFLVLALGTISCSDDDFGGNGNLQPVNFTVNLKYDDVTFDGQNVEGGMVILTNTNTGDSYTGTSSTNGVASFNGIVPGVYNITATKNMTDVEFNSTFGYAPTSTNVQFNGNQESVTVNVNVTATTIELKSARIGDLVIKQIYYAGSHTTQGASFRDQFIEIYNNSNEVIYADGLYIGQLYGKNNTTTSTFTLPNGQFDWSQSIGMTLGNSAN
;
A
#
# COMPACT_ATOMS: atom_id res chain seq x y z
N TYR A 1 0.91 -52.85 -72.20
CA TYR A 1 0.59 -51.43 -72.35
C TYR A 1 0.95 -50.74 -71.06
N ASN A 2 2.10 -50.04 -71.09
CA ASN A 2 2.63 -49.36 -69.94
C ASN A 2 2.15 -47.91 -69.97
N MET A 3 1.27 -47.55 -69.09
CA MET A 3 0.97 -46.14 -68.77
C MET A 3 1.90 -45.71 -67.70
N LYS A 4 2.92 -44.97 -68.10
CA LYS A 4 3.83 -44.29 -67.18
C LYS A 4 3.09 -43.16 -66.41
N LYS A 5 2.97 -43.34 -65.17
CA LYS A 5 2.41 -42.32 -64.25
C LYS A 5 3.35 -41.16 -64.23
N ILE A 6 2.97 -40.02 -64.80
CA ILE A 6 3.62 -38.75 -64.67
C ILE A 6 3.16 -38.19 -63.32
N PHE A 7 4.04 -38.27 -62.36
CA PHE A 7 3.84 -37.54 -61.10
C PHE A 7 4.19 -36.06 -61.36
N ALA A 8 3.16 -35.25 -61.54
CA ALA A 8 3.31 -33.80 -61.51
C ALA A 8 3.60 -33.36 -60.09
N PHE A 9 4.83 -32.96 -59.84
CA PHE A 9 5.21 -32.25 -58.62
C PHE A 9 4.58 -30.85 -58.68
N LEU A 10 3.44 -30.70 -58.00
CA LEU A 10 2.88 -29.39 -57.71
C LEU A 10 3.72 -28.78 -56.61
N VAL A 11 4.71 -27.97 -56.97
CA VAL A 11 5.41 -27.10 -56.04
C VAL A 11 4.43 -26.01 -55.60
N LEU A 12 3.84 -26.24 -54.46
CA LEU A 12 3.03 -25.23 -53.76
C LEU A 12 4.01 -24.17 -53.28
N ALA A 13 4.14 -23.06 -54.00
CA ALA A 13 4.80 -21.89 -53.56
C ALA A 13 4.01 -21.37 -52.37
N LEU A 14 4.48 -21.63 -51.15
CA LEU A 14 4.05 -20.94 -49.95
C LEU A 14 4.49 -19.47 -50.10
N GLY A 15 3.58 -18.65 -50.57
CA GLY A 15 3.72 -17.23 -50.47
C GLY A 15 3.89 -16.88 -48.99
N THR A 16 5.08 -16.41 -48.65
CA THR A 16 5.30 -15.68 -47.40
C THR A 16 4.37 -14.50 -47.45
N ILE A 17 3.26 -14.60 -46.72
CA ILE A 17 2.48 -13.43 -46.37
C ILE A 17 3.40 -12.67 -45.42
N SER A 18 4.18 -11.76 -46.00
CA SER A 18 4.76 -10.67 -45.24
C SER A 18 3.55 -9.91 -44.66
N CYS A 19 3.28 -10.10 -43.39
CA CYS A 19 2.54 -9.10 -42.63
C CYS A 19 3.35 -7.84 -42.79
N SER A 20 2.88 -6.93 -43.64
CA SER A 20 3.26 -5.54 -43.52
C SER A 20 2.86 -5.14 -42.14
N ASP A 21 3.85 -4.75 -41.34
CA ASP A 21 3.63 -3.98 -40.12
C ASP A 21 2.78 -2.80 -40.57
N ASP A 22 1.50 -2.86 -40.24
CA ASP A 22 0.65 -1.67 -40.28
C ASP A 22 1.25 -0.71 -39.26
N ASP A 23 2.01 0.22 -39.76
CA ASP A 23 2.62 1.32 -39.06
C ASP A 23 1.52 2.27 -38.56
N PHE A 24 0.71 1.76 -37.61
CA PHE A 24 -0.28 2.53 -36.90
C PHE A 24 0.42 3.25 -35.78
N GLY A 25 1.01 4.40 -36.13
CA GLY A 25 1.33 5.48 -35.19
C GLY A 25 2.14 5.11 -33.97
N GLY A 26 3.49 5.05 -34.08
CA GLY A 26 4.34 5.54 -33.01
C GLY A 26 4.56 4.65 -31.79
N ASN A 27 4.49 3.33 -31.89
CA ASN A 27 5.12 2.45 -30.91
C ASN A 27 6.52 2.08 -31.44
N GLY A 28 7.50 2.94 -31.20
CA GLY A 28 8.88 2.55 -31.25
C GLY A 28 9.01 1.24 -30.46
N ASN A 29 9.68 0.24 -31.07
CA ASN A 29 9.92 -1.08 -30.50
C ASN A 29 10.37 -0.96 -29.02
N LEU A 30 9.42 -1.08 -28.09
CA LEU A 30 9.64 -0.89 -26.66
C LEU A 30 10.54 -2.04 -26.18
N GLN A 31 11.84 -1.80 -26.14
CA GLN A 31 12.77 -2.80 -25.63
C GLN A 31 12.48 -3.06 -24.15
N PRO A 32 12.32 -4.33 -23.77
CA PRO A 32 12.16 -4.68 -22.38
C PRO A 32 13.31 -4.16 -21.52
N VAL A 33 13.01 -3.70 -20.32
CA VAL A 33 13.98 -3.14 -19.39
C VAL A 33 14.06 -3.99 -18.12
N ASN A 34 15.16 -3.87 -17.40
CA ASN A 34 15.26 -4.40 -16.04
C ASN A 34 14.80 -3.31 -15.07
N PHE A 35 14.01 -3.72 -14.09
CA PHE A 35 13.48 -2.81 -13.08
C PHE A 35 13.70 -3.38 -11.67
N THR A 36 13.99 -2.54 -10.72
CA THR A 36 14.18 -2.93 -9.32
C THR A 36 13.26 -2.16 -8.40
N VAL A 37 12.75 -2.85 -7.39
CA VAL A 37 11.98 -2.25 -6.31
C VAL A 37 12.73 -2.46 -5.01
N ASN A 38 13.13 -1.37 -4.37
CA ASN A 38 13.76 -1.38 -3.06
C ASN A 38 12.67 -1.30 -1.99
N LEU A 39 12.60 -2.28 -1.13
CA LEU A 39 11.67 -2.32 -0.02
C LEU A 39 12.36 -1.93 1.28
N LYS A 40 11.76 -0.99 1.98
CA LYS A 40 12.18 -0.56 3.31
C LYS A 40 10.99 -0.57 4.25
N TYR A 41 11.22 -0.85 5.52
CA TYR A 41 10.24 -0.57 6.56
C TYR A 41 10.13 0.93 6.81
N ASP A 42 9.01 1.34 7.40
CA ASP A 42 8.77 2.72 7.82
C ASP A 42 9.96 3.29 8.65
N ASP A 43 10.47 4.42 8.20
CA ASP A 43 11.64 5.07 8.79
C ASP A 43 11.40 5.50 10.23
N VAL A 44 10.19 5.96 10.52
CA VAL A 44 9.83 6.49 11.86
C VAL A 44 9.70 5.38 12.90
N THR A 45 9.13 4.22 12.51
CA THR A 45 8.82 3.14 13.46
C THR A 45 9.87 2.04 13.46
N PHE A 46 10.52 1.81 12.32
CA PHE A 46 11.40 0.65 12.08
C PHE A 46 12.77 1.04 11.48
N ASP A 47 13.20 2.28 11.67
CA ASP A 47 14.50 2.80 11.25
C ASP A 47 14.85 2.58 9.76
N GLY A 48 13.85 2.50 8.89
CA GLY A 48 14.04 2.32 7.46
C GLY A 48 14.82 1.07 7.07
N GLN A 49 14.80 0.02 7.89
CA GLN A 49 15.50 -1.23 7.62
C GLN A 49 15.03 -1.88 6.32
N ASN A 50 15.90 -2.60 5.66
CA ASN A 50 15.57 -3.32 4.43
C ASN A 50 14.60 -4.47 4.71
N VAL A 51 13.64 -4.67 3.80
CA VAL A 51 12.65 -5.74 3.92
C VAL A 51 13.11 -6.98 3.15
N GLU A 52 13.49 -8.03 3.86
CA GLU A 52 13.77 -9.34 3.27
C GLU A 52 12.49 -10.15 3.10
N GLY A 53 12.37 -10.83 1.95
CA GLY A 53 11.25 -11.73 1.68
C GLY A 53 9.91 -11.02 1.50
N GLY A 54 9.92 -9.73 1.19
CA GLY A 54 8.72 -8.98 0.83
C GLY A 54 8.26 -9.33 -0.59
N MET A 55 6.99 -9.62 -0.77
CA MET A 55 6.39 -9.87 -2.08
C MET A 55 6.07 -8.54 -2.75
N VAL A 56 6.46 -8.40 -4.02
CA VAL A 56 6.21 -7.21 -4.84
C VAL A 56 5.43 -7.62 -6.08
N ILE A 57 4.40 -6.87 -6.40
CA ILE A 57 3.59 -7.05 -7.62
C ILE A 57 3.58 -5.73 -8.40
N LEU A 58 4.01 -5.78 -9.65
CA LEU A 58 3.88 -4.70 -10.61
C LEU A 58 2.69 -5.00 -11.51
N THR A 59 1.72 -4.12 -11.61
CA THR A 59 0.57 -4.28 -12.51
C THR A 59 0.56 -3.14 -13.51
N ASN A 60 0.65 -3.47 -14.80
CA ASN A 60 0.57 -2.49 -15.88
C ASN A 60 -0.82 -1.87 -15.92
N THR A 61 -0.89 -0.54 -15.87
CA THR A 61 -2.17 0.18 -15.80
C THR A 61 -2.99 0.12 -17.10
N ASN A 62 -2.33 -0.14 -18.24
CA ASN A 62 -2.98 -0.16 -19.55
C ASN A 62 -3.39 -1.58 -19.97
N THR A 63 -2.52 -2.58 -19.73
CA THR A 63 -2.76 -3.96 -20.19
C THR A 63 -3.30 -4.87 -19.10
N GLY A 64 -3.08 -4.54 -17.83
CA GLY A 64 -3.40 -5.40 -16.69
C GLY A 64 -2.38 -6.51 -16.44
N ASP A 65 -1.34 -6.63 -17.28
CA ASP A 65 -0.28 -7.61 -17.07
C ASP A 65 0.44 -7.36 -15.74
N SER A 66 0.79 -8.44 -15.05
CA SER A 66 1.45 -8.33 -13.76
C SER A 66 2.72 -9.17 -13.68
N TYR A 67 3.69 -8.63 -12.95
CA TYR A 67 4.95 -9.27 -12.63
C TYR A 67 5.07 -9.38 -11.12
N THR A 68 5.46 -10.56 -10.64
CA THR A 68 5.63 -10.82 -9.20
C THR A 68 7.10 -11.13 -8.90
N GLY A 69 7.61 -10.57 -7.82
CA GLY A 69 8.97 -10.81 -7.34
C GLY A 69 9.03 -10.79 -5.82
N THR A 70 10.16 -11.23 -5.29
CA THR A 70 10.42 -11.24 -3.84
C THR A 70 11.73 -10.50 -3.57
N SER A 71 11.74 -9.70 -2.51
CA SER A 71 12.94 -8.97 -2.13
C SER A 71 13.99 -9.86 -1.47
N SER A 72 15.24 -9.60 -1.80
CA SER A 72 16.43 -10.24 -1.21
C SER A 72 16.71 -9.74 0.21
N THR A 73 17.75 -10.24 0.85
CA THR A 73 18.25 -9.77 2.15
C THR A 73 18.60 -8.28 2.17
N ASN A 74 18.92 -7.70 1.00
CA ASN A 74 19.18 -6.27 0.87
C ASN A 74 17.91 -5.45 0.57
N GLY A 75 16.73 -6.07 0.65
CA GLY A 75 15.45 -5.42 0.38
C GLY A 75 15.16 -5.18 -1.11
N VAL A 76 15.89 -5.78 -2.04
CA VAL A 76 15.77 -5.52 -3.48
C VAL A 76 15.01 -6.64 -4.16
N ALA A 77 13.88 -6.32 -4.78
CA ALA A 77 13.18 -7.17 -5.72
C ALA A 77 13.56 -6.77 -7.16
N SER A 78 14.04 -7.74 -7.95
CA SER A 78 14.53 -7.51 -9.32
C SER A 78 13.58 -8.13 -10.33
N PHE A 79 13.25 -7.37 -11.37
CA PHE A 79 12.39 -7.77 -12.46
C PHE A 79 13.15 -7.59 -13.78
N ASN A 80 13.21 -8.65 -14.57
CA ASN A 80 13.91 -8.65 -15.85
C ASN A 80 12.91 -8.68 -17.00
N GLY A 81 13.21 -7.92 -18.04
CA GLY A 81 12.41 -7.95 -19.26
C GLY A 81 11.02 -7.33 -19.12
N ILE A 82 10.88 -6.30 -18.29
CA ILE A 82 9.62 -5.57 -18.12
C ILE A 82 9.36 -4.72 -19.36
N VAL A 83 8.16 -4.80 -19.90
CA VAL A 83 7.72 -3.91 -20.98
C VAL A 83 7.60 -2.48 -20.44
N PRO A 84 8.25 -1.49 -21.08
CA PRO A 84 8.10 -0.09 -20.67
C PRO A 84 6.63 0.34 -20.61
N GLY A 85 6.26 1.06 -19.55
CA GLY A 85 4.87 1.46 -19.32
C GLY A 85 4.66 2.12 -17.97
N VAL A 86 3.40 2.30 -17.61
CA VAL A 86 3.00 2.82 -16.30
C VAL A 86 2.46 1.67 -15.46
N TYR A 87 2.94 1.56 -14.23
CA TYR A 87 2.65 0.46 -13.33
C TYR A 87 2.11 0.95 -11.99
N ASN A 88 1.16 0.22 -11.45
CA ASN A 88 0.84 0.27 -10.03
C ASN A 88 1.65 -0.83 -9.34
N ILE A 89 2.36 -0.47 -8.29
CA ILE A 89 3.24 -1.39 -7.56
C ILE A 89 2.69 -1.56 -6.16
N THR A 90 2.50 -2.81 -5.75
CA THR A 90 2.12 -3.16 -4.38
C THR A 90 3.20 -4.05 -3.77
N ALA A 91 3.44 -3.87 -2.48
CA ALA A 91 4.38 -4.68 -1.76
C ALA A 91 3.80 -5.11 -0.41
N THR A 92 4.05 -6.36 -0.03
CA THR A 92 3.54 -6.93 1.23
C THR A 92 4.60 -7.79 1.90
N LYS A 93 4.66 -7.76 3.23
CA LYS A 93 5.46 -8.66 4.05
C LYS A 93 4.62 -9.09 5.24
N ASN A 94 4.48 -10.39 5.42
CA ASN A 94 3.87 -10.97 6.63
C ASN A 94 4.98 -11.52 7.51
N MET A 95 4.93 -11.21 8.79
CA MET A 95 5.83 -11.73 9.81
C MET A 95 5.04 -12.45 10.89
N THR A 96 5.56 -13.57 11.36
CA THR A 96 5.14 -14.13 12.63
C THR A 96 5.65 -13.28 13.79
N ASP A 97 5.08 -13.45 14.98
CA ASP A 97 5.56 -12.82 16.22
C ASP A 97 7.04 -13.14 16.51
N VAL A 98 7.47 -14.35 16.22
CA VAL A 98 8.87 -14.78 16.40
C VAL A 98 9.80 -14.05 15.41
N GLU A 99 9.41 -13.98 14.13
CA GLU A 99 10.19 -13.27 13.11
C GLU A 99 10.25 -11.77 13.41
N PHE A 100 9.13 -11.19 13.82
CA PHE A 100 9.05 -9.78 14.20
C PHE A 100 9.98 -9.47 15.38
N ASN A 101 9.91 -10.27 16.44
CA ASN A 101 10.77 -10.09 17.62
C ASN A 101 12.26 -10.23 17.27
N SER A 102 12.60 -11.22 16.44
CA SER A 102 14.00 -11.40 16.04
C SER A 102 14.52 -10.23 15.17
N THR A 103 13.64 -9.59 14.41
CA THR A 103 13.99 -8.49 13.52
C THR A 103 14.09 -7.15 14.26
N PHE A 104 13.13 -6.86 15.15
CA PHE A 104 12.99 -5.55 15.77
C PHE A 104 13.32 -5.52 17.27
N GLY A 105 13.57 -6.68 17.90
CA GLY A 105 14.02 -6.79 19.28
C GLY A 105 12.91 -6.64 20.34
N TYR A 106 11.64 -6.64 19.94
CA TYR A 106 10.49 -6.61 20.84
C TYR A 106 9.33 -7.43 20.30
N ALA A 107 8.47 -7.92 21.20
CA ALA A 107 7.32 -8.71 20.81
C ALA A 107 6.19 -7.84 20.23
N PRO A 108 5.56 -8.25 19.11
CA PRO A 108 4.36 -7.58 18.63
C PRO A 108 3.16 -7.92 19.53
N THR A 109 2.13 -7.09 19.49
CA THR A 109 0.87 -7.34 20.22
C THR A 109 -0.05 -8.32 19.50
N SER A 110 0.29 -8.73 18.29
CA SER A 110 -0.47 -9.70 17.49
C SER A 110 0.43 -10.84 17.02
N THR A 111 -0.15 -12.03 16.84
CA THR A 111 0.57 -13.24 16.38
C THR A 111 1.10 -13.13 14.96
N ASN A 112 0.55 -12.22 14.15
CA ASN A 112 1.01 -11.94 12.82
C ASN A 112 0.98 -10.41 12.58
N VAL A 113 2.06 -9.90 12.04
CA VAL A 113 2.18 -8.50 11.64
C VAL A 113 2.28 -8.43 10.13
N GLN A 114 1.35 -7.71 9.51
CA GLN A 114 1.38 -7.46 8.08
C GLN A 114 1.92 -6.06 7.80
N PHE A 115 2.84 -5.99 6.87
CA PHE A 115 3.36 -4.75 6.33
C PHE A 115 2.90 -4.58 4.89
N ASN A 116 2.46 -3.38 4.54
CA ASN A 116 1.99 -3.07 3.20
C ASN A 116 2.58 -1.75 2.73
N GLY A 117 2.82 -1.67 1.43
CA GLY A 117 3.20 -0.44 0.74
C GLY A 117 2.66 -0.47 -0.67
N ASN A 118 2.39 0.70 -1.22
CA ASN A 118 1.97 0.84 -2.61
C ASN A 118 2.52 2.12 -3.22
N GLN A 119 2.69 2.09 -4.52
CA GLN A 119 3.01 3.27 -5.32
C GLN A 119 2.26 3.16 -6.63
N GLU A 120 1.49 4.17 -6.95
CA GLU A 120 0.67 4.21 -8.16
C GLU A 120 1.35 5.01 -9.26
N SER A 121 1.03 4.68 -10.51
CA SER A 121 1.45 5.42 -11.71
C SER A 121 2.97 5.55 -11.85
N VAL A 122 3.71 4.52 -11.50
CA VAL A 122 5.17 4.47 -11.66
C VAL A 122 5.51 4.26 -13.12
N THR A 123 6.24 5.19 -13.71
CA THR A 123 6.76 5.04 -15.07
C THR A 123 7.97 4.13 -15.05
N VAL A 124 7.95 3.08 -15.85
CA VAL A 124 9.08 2.14 -16.07
C VAL A 124 9.56 2.28 -17.50
N ASN A 125 10.82 2.65 -17.67
CA ASN A 125 11.45 2.80 -18.98
C ASN A 125 12.99 2.75 -18.84
N VAL A 126 13.72 2.98 -19.92
CA VAL A 126 15.19 2.96 -19.94
C VAL A 126 15.85 4.00 -19.00
N ASN A 127 15.13 5.06 -18.65
CA ASN A 127 15.63 6.14 -17.78
C ASN A 127 15.16 5.96 -16.32
N VAL A 128 14.08 5.21 -16.08
CA VAL A 128 13.54 4.94 -14.75
C VAL A 128 13.52 3.44 -14.53
N THR A 129 14.58 2.95 -13.91
CA THR A 129 14.86 1.52 -13.72
C THR A 129 14.75 1.06 -12.29
N ALA A 130 14.40 1.94 -11.36
CA ALA A 130 14.24 1.61 -9.95
C ALA A 130 13.23 2.53 -9.26
N THR A 131 12.64 1.99 -8.19
CA THR A 131 11.85 2.76 -7.22
C THR A 131 12.06 2.24 -5.81
N THR A 132 11.63 3.00 -4.80
CA THR A 132 11.65 2.58 -3.40
C THR A 132 10.24 2.64 -2.85
N ILE A 133 9.83 1.58 -2.16
CA ILE A 133 8.53 1.50 -1.48
C ILE A 133 8.77 1.30 0.01
N GLU A 134 8.18 2.18 0.78
CA GLU A 134 8.15 2.09 2.24
C GLU A 134 6.95 1.24 2.67
N LEU A 135 7.22 0.18 3.45
CA LEU A 135 6.21 -0.69 4.02
C LEU A 135 5.85 -0.22 5.42
N LYS A 136 4.57 0.04 5.61
CA LYS A 136 4.00 0.39 6.91
C LYS A 136 3.30 -0.82 7.50
N SER A 137 3.44 -1.01 8.79
CA SER A 137 2.68 -2.05 9.47
C SER A 137 1.20 -1.72 9.39
N ALA A 138 0.39 -2.68 8.93
CA ALA A 138 -1.06 -2.62 9.03
C ALA A 138 -1.50 -2.90 10.49
N ARG A 139 -0.78 -2.33 11.44
CA ARG A 139 -1.09 -2.50 12.85
C ARG A 139 -2.31 -1.64 13.15
N ILE A 140 -3.44 -2.28 13.25
CA ILE A 140 -4.59 -1.69 13.91
C ILE A 140 -4.17 -1.62 15.38
N GLY A 141 -4.21 -0.44 15.99
CA GLY A 141 -3.86 -0.28 17.41
C GLY A 141 -4.65 -1.22 18.29
N ASP A 142 -4.10 -1.55 19.45
CA ASP A 142 -4.74 -2.44 20.41
C ASP A 142 -6.10 -1.87 20.88
N LEU A 143 -6.19 -0.56 20.98
CA LEU A 143 -7.44 0.16 21.18
C LEU A 143 -7.79 0.94 19.91
N VAL A 144 -8.99 0.74 19.40
CA VAL A 144 -9.49 1.43 18.21
C VAL A 144 -10.81 2.13 18.52
N ILE A 145 -11.05 3.25 17.86
CA ILE A 145 -12.37 3.89 17.88
C ILE A 145 -13.26 3.05 16.97
N LYS A 146 -14.20 2.31 17.55
CA LYS A 146 -15.14 1.49 16.81
C LYS A 146 -16.27 2.31 16.25
N GLN A 147 -16.76 3.27 17.02
CA GLN A 147 -17.89 4.08 16.64
C GLN A 147 -17.84 5.44 17.29
N ILE A 148 -18.24 6.46 16.52
CA ILE A 148 -18.51 7.79 17.01
C ILE A 148 -19.97 8.10 16.69
N TYR A 149 -20.75 8.37 17.70
CA TYR A 149 -22.12 8.85 17.55
C TYR A 149 -22.15 10.33 17.93
N TYR A 150 -22.41 11.19 16.95
CA TYR A 150 -22.35 12.64 17.13
C TYR A 150 -23.68 13.36 16.86
N ALA A 151 -24.67 12.65 16.31
CA ALA A 151 -25.96 13.23 15.95
C ALA A 151 -27.09 12.24 16.20
N GLY A 152 -28.23 12.72 16.69
CA GLY A 152 -29.42 11.91 16.90
C GLY A 152 -30.06 11.46 15.60
N SER A 153 -30.74 10.33 15.69
CA SER A 153 -31.45 9.72 14.57
C SER A 153 -32.88 10.27 14.36
N HIS A 154 -33.35 11.14 15.24
CA HIS A 154 -34.75 11.65 15.13
C HIS A 154 -34.82 12.84 14.19
N THR A 155 -35.57 12.70 13.10
CA THR A 155 -35.61 13.66 11.98
C THR A 155 -36.23 15.02 12.34
N THR A 156 -37.06 15.09 13.41
CA THR A 156 -37.74 16.32 13.81
C THR A 156 -37.31 16.87 15.17
N GLN A 157 -36.85 16.01 16.06
CA GLN A 157 -36.40 16.44 17.40
C GLN A 157 -34.89 16.59 17.50
N GLY A 158 -34.14 16.12 16.50
CA GLY A 158 -32.71 16.20 16.46
C GLY A 158 -32.00 15.40 17.57
N ALA A 159 -30.67 15.37 17.53
CA ALA A 159 -29.90 14.92 18.66
C ALA A 159 -29.87 16.03 19.72
N SER A 160 -30.14 15.68 20.96
CA SER A 160 -29.68 16.53 22.06
C SER A 160 -28.14 16.58 21.98
N PHE A 161 -27.56 17.76 22.19
CA PHE A 161 -26.10 17.94 22.27
C PHE A 161 -25.40 16.97 23.26
N ARG A 162 -26.16 16.31 24.10
CA ARG A 162 -25.69 15.39 25.14
C ARG A 162 -25.74 13.92 24.73
N ASP A 163 -26.30 13.59 23.57
CA ASP A 163 -26.45 12.22 23.10
C ASP A 163 -25.26 11.79 22.23
N GLN A 164 -24.05 12.13 22.65
CA GLN A 164 -22.82 11.79 21.91
C GLN A 164 -22.04 10.76 22.69
N PHE A 165 -21.49 9.78 21.96
CA PHE A 165 -20.56 8.83 22.54
C PHE A 165 -19.46 8.42 21.56
N ILE A 166 -18.38 7.97 22.13
CA ILE A 166 -17.29 7.31 21.41
C ILE A 166 -17.15 5.91 21.99
N GLU A 167 -17.26 4.90 21.14
CA GLU A 167 -17.02 3.51 21.51
C GLU A 167 -15.58 3.15 21.20
N ILE A 168 -14.83 2.77 22.22
CA ILE A 168 -13.47 2.24 22.12
C ILE A 168 -13.56 0.72 22.18
N TYR A 169 -12.92 0.06 21.22
CA TYR A 169 -12.88 -1.38 21.12
C TYR A 169 -11.45 -1.88 21.38
N ASN A 170 -11.33 -2.90 22.21
CA ASN A 170 -10.09 -3.62 22.39
C ASN A 170 -9.95 -4.62 21.22
N ASN A 171 -9.04 -4.31 20.32
CA ASN A 171 -8.75 -5.11 19.13
C ASN A 171 -7.61 -6.13 19.36
N SER A 172 -7.07 -6.20 20.57
CA SER A 172 -6.09 -7.20 20.97
C SER A 172 -6.74 -8.45 21.53
N ASN A 173 -5.98 -9.52 21.66
CA ASN A 173 -6.40 -10.74 22.33
C ASN A 173 -6.15 -10.72 23.84
N GLU A 174 -5.67 -9.60 24.37
CA GLU A 174 -5.31 -9.44 25.77
C GLU A 174 -6.18 -8.41 26.47
N VAL A 175 -6.21 -8.45 27.79
CA VAL A 175 -6.89 -7.45 28.60
C VAL A 175 -6.07 -6.17 28.58
N ILE A 176 -6.68 -5.07 28.12
CA ILE A 176 -6.06 -3.75 28.14
C ILE A 176 -6.76 -2.90 29.20
N TYR A 177 -5.97 -2.39 30.13
CA TYR A 177 -6.46 -1.43 31.10
C TYR A 177 -6.48 -0.04 30.48
N ALA A 178 -7.65 0.59 30.50
CA ALA A 178 -7.84 1.92 29.91
C ALA A 178 -7.49 3.06 30.87
N ASP A 179 -6.79 2.74 31.96
CA ASP A 179 -6.35 3.74 32.96
C ASP A 179 -5.46 4.78 32.31
N GLY A 180 -5.83 6.05 32.49
CA GLY A 180 -5.09 7.15 31.91
C GLY A 180 -5.26 7.33 30.40
N LEU A 181 -6.14 6.57 29.75
CA LEU A 181 -6.46 6.81 28.34
C LEU A 181 -7.00 8.23 28.16
N TYR A 182 -6.37 8.97 27.26
CA TYR A 182 -6.78 10.31 26.92
C TYR A 182 -7.54 10.33 25.60
N ILE A 183 -8.72 10.92 25.59
CA ILE A 183 -9.52 11.13 24.39
C ILE A 183 -9.61 12.63 24.14
N GLY A 184 -9.11 13.09 23.00
CA GLY A 184 -9.10 14.50 22.63
C GLY A 184 -9.99 14.76 21.41
N GLN A 185 -10.89 15.71 21.54
CA GLN A 185 -11.58 16.31 20.41
C GLN A 185 -10.78 17.51 19.94
N LEU A 186 -10.16 17.39 18.76
CA LEU A 186 -9.39 18.48 18.19
C LEU A 186 -10.31 19.46 17.46
N TYR A 187 -10.08 20.74 17.70
CA TYR A 187 -10.72 21.78 16.91
C TYR A 187 -10.09 21.82 15.52
N GLY A 188 -10.90 21.53 14.50
CA GLY A 188 -10.50 21.63 13.11
C GLY A 188 -10.74 23.02 12.54
N LYS A 189 -9.95 23.41 11.56
CA LYS A 189 -10.20 24.60 10.75
C LYS A 189 -11.42 24.36 9.88
N ASN A 190 -12.51 25.10 10.09
CA ASN A 190 -13.59 25.14 9.12
C ASN A 190 -13.30 26.26 8.09
N ASN A 191 -13.86 26.19 6.91
CA ASN A 191 -13.58 27.09 5.78
C ASN A 191 -13.89 28.58 6.05
N THR A 192 -14.45 28.93 7.19
CA THR A 192 -14.92 30.28 7.51
C THR A 192 -14.08 30.99 8.57
N THR A 193 -13.15 30.30 9.22
CA THR A 193 -12.33 30.90 10.28
C THR A 193 -10.93 31.24 9.77
N THR A 194 -10.55 32.47 9.96
CA THR A 194 -9.20 32.99 9.68
C THR A 194 -8.19 32.68 10.79
N SER A 195 -8.62 32.08 11.89
CA SER A 195 -7.73 31.71 12.97
C SER A 195 -6.82 30.55 12.59
N THR A 196 -5.55 30.74 12.69
CA THR A 196 -4.55 29.69 12.55
C THR A 196 -4.49 28.95 13.89
N PHE A 197 -4.81 27.64 13.85
CA PHE A 197 -4.58 26.75 15.01
C PHE A 197 -3.11 26.38 15.18
N THR A 198 -2.22 27.29 14.84
CA THR A 198 -0.79 27.06 14.87
C THR A 198 -0.14 28.12 15.74
N LEU A 199 0.64 27.71 16.70
CA LEU A 199 1.48 28.56 17.48
C LEU A 199 2.61 29.20 16.65
N PRO A 200 3.22 30.32 17.08
CA PRO A 200 4.32 30.93 16.31
C PRO A 200 5.52 30.00 16.05
N ASN A 201 5.68 28.96 16.84
CA ASN A 201 6.72 27.92 16.65
C ASN A 201 6.35 26.81 15.67
N GLY A 202 5.18 26.91 14.99
CA GLY A 202 4.69 25.93 14.02
C GLY A 202 3.94 24.74 14.63
N GLN A 203 3.83 24.65 15.93
CA GLN A 203 3.07 23.59 16.60
C GLN A 203 1.57 23.87 16.57
N PHE A 204 0.77 22.82 16.66
CA PHE A 204 -0.69 22.96 16.76
C PHE A 204 -1.07 23.58 18.11
N ASP A 205 -1.99 24.53 18.07
CA ASP A 205 -2.53 25.16 19.28
C ASP A 205 -3.65 24.31 19.87
N TRP A 206 -3.35 23.61 20.94
CA TRP A 206 -4.27 22.73 21.65
C TRP A 206 -5.22 23.47 22.61
N SER A 207 -5.04 24.78 22.81
CA SER A 207 -5.82 25.56 23.81
C SER A 207 -7.32 25.55 23.55
N GLN A 208 -7.74 25.27 22.31
CA GLN A 208 -9.15 25.19 21.90
C GLN A 208 -9.67 23.74 21.90
N SER A 209 -8.85 22.76 22.21
CA SER A 209 -9.23 21.35 22.19
C SER A 209 -9.87 20.92 23.50
N ILE A 210 -10.85 20.04 23.43
CA ILE A 210 -11.49 19.45 24.60
C ILE A 210 -10.89 18.05 24.77
N GLY A 211 -10.37 17.75 25.95
CA GLY A 211 -9.88 16.43 26.28
C GLY A 211 -10.49 15.90 27.55
N MET A 212 -10.63 14.60 27.63
CA MET A 212 -10.98 13.88 28.85
C MET A 212 -10.06 12.68 29.03
N THR A 213 -9.68 12.45 30.27
CA THR A 213 -8.94 11.27 30.69
C THR A 213 -9.88 10.33 31.43
N LEU A 214 -9.76 9.04 31.13
CA LEU A 214 -10.34 8.02 31.97
C LEU A 214 -9.55 7.98 33.29
N GLY A 215 -10.25 7.99 34.41
CA GLY A 215 -9.62 7.94 35.72
C GLY A 215 -8.87 6.63 35.89
N ASN A 216 -7.82 6.68 36.72
CA ASN A 216 -7.18 5.46 37.17
C ASN A 216 -8.15 4.70 38.05
N SER A 217 -8.32 3.42 37.79
CA SER A 217 -9.05 2.51 38.67
C SER A 217 -8.24 2.18 39.95
N ALA A 218 -7.24 3.01 40.25
CA ALA A 218 -6.37 2.82 41.38
C ALA A 218 -7.14 2.97 42.70
N ASN A 219 -7.32 1.86 43.32
CA ASN A 219 -7.66 1.58 44.73
C ASN A 219 -9.12 1.65 45.10
#